data_80c68df220b2ee50ffdc0f1dde79704f
#
_entry.id   80c68df220b2ee50ffdc0f1dde79704f
#
_cell.length_a   1.000
_cell.length_b   1.000
_cell.length_c   1.000
_cell.angle_alpha   90.00
_cell.angle_beta   90.00
_cell.angle_gamma   90.00
#
_symmetry.space_group_name_H-M   'P 1'
#
loop_
_entity.id
_entity.type
_entity.pdbx_description
1 polymer ?
#
loop_
_entity_poly.entity_id
_entity_poly.type
_entity_poly.pdbx_seq_one_letter_code
_entity_poly.pdbx_strand_id
1 'polypeptide(L)'
;MNFLITPIIHPLIQILVTFILCSGLLKIGKIINDKYFKEYNYHFFNLSIASLIISQILLLSLIFEIFNEVVILLSYFLILLGILNFNLIKEFKILTNPLIKNKNILFKYSVIIAFLSFILISLGPPSMSDALDYHFGVPLYLLRHSFLPSHEIWLHGSLFGYGELLASIGLYLKTDNFFTFLQLLSLILFFQYLIKKEKNQTKLFFVVFFIVSSPVILFLISGPKSL
;
A
#
# COMPACT_ATOMS: atom_id res chain seq x y z
N MET A 1 -13.56 -16.64 -15.74
CA MET A 1 -14.04 -15.25 -15.64
C MET A 1 -13.17 -14.38 -16.54
N ASN A 2 -13.72 -13.74 -17.59
CA ASN A 2 -12.91 -12.95 -18.52
C ASN A 2 -12.55 -11.59 -17.90
N PHE A 3 -11.45 -11.53 -17.13
CA PHE A 3 -10.94 -10.32 -16.49
C PHE A 3 -10.59 -9.17 -17.48
N LEU A 4 -10.37 -9.49 -18.75
CA LEU A 4 -9.97 -8.49 -19.77
C LEU A 4 -11.12 -7.70 -20.40
N ILE A 5 -12.40 -8.08 -20.16
CA ILE A 5 -13.56 -7.47 -20.85
C ILE A 5 -14.42 -6.63 -19.89
N THR A 6 -13.96 -6.38 -18.69
CA THR A 6 -14.74 -5.59 -17.75
C THR A 6 -14.43 -4.10 -17.92
N PRO A 7 -15.46 -3.23 -17.92
CA PRO A 7 -15.25 -1.80 -18.10
C PRO A 7 -14.27 -1.24 -17.08
N ILE A 8 -13.36 -0.38 -17.54
CA ILE A 8 -12.44 0.36 -16.68
C ILE A 8 -13.29 1.17 -15.69
N ILE A 9 -13.06 0.94 -14.40
CA ILE A 9 -13.73 1.74 -13.37
C ILE A 9 -13.20 3.17 -13.47
N HIS A 10 -14.09 4.15 -13.35
CA HIS A 10 -13.71 5.55 -13.38
C HIS A 10 -12.58 5.84 -12.37
N PRO A 11 -11.51 6.57 -12.72
CA PRO A 11 -10.33 6.76 -11.87
C PRO A 11 -10.66 7.27 -10.45
N LEU A 12 -11.67 8.12 -10.30
CA LEU A 12 -12.11 8.59 -8.98
C LEU A 12 -12.67 7.46 -8.09
N ILE A 13 -13.35 6.48 -8.69
CA ILE A 13 -13.86 5.32 -7.97
C ILE A 13 -12.70 4.42 -7.55
N GLN A 14 -11.71 4.22 -8.42
CA GLN A 14 -10.48 3.46 -8.08
C GLN A 14 -9.77 4.09 -6.87
N ILE A 15 -9.57 5.40 -6.90
CA ILE A 15 -8.96 6.14 -5.79
C ILE A 15 -9.77 5.94 -4.50
N LEU A 16 -11.10 6.10 -4.57
CA LEU A 16 -11.97 5.91 -3.41
C LEU A 16 -11.87 4.50 -2.83
N VAL A 17 -11.96 3.47 -3.67
CA VAL A 17 -11.84 2.06 -3.25
C VAL A 17 -10.46 1.80 -2.64
N THR A 18 -9.40 2.33 -3.24
CA THR A 18 -8.03 2.25 -2.71
C THR A 18 -7.93 2.84 -1.30
N PHE A 19 -8.50 4.02 -1.08
CA PHE A 19 -8.52 4.64 0.26
C PHE A 19 -9.30 3.80 1.27
N ILE A 20 -10.44 3.23 0.87
CA ILE A 20 -11.26 2.36 1.73
C ILE A 20 -10.47 1.10 2.11
N LEU A 21 -9.79 0.45 1.15
CA LEU A 21 -8.95 -0.73 1.41
C LEU A 21 -7.81 -0.41 2.39
N CYS A 22 -7.08 0.68 2.16
CA CYS A 22 -6.01 1.12 3.07
C CYS A 22 -6.54 1.44 4.47
N SER A 23 -7.72 2.05 4.58
CA SER A 23 -8.39 2.30 5.85
C SER A 23 -8.77 1.01 6.57
N GLY A 24 -9.23 0.00 5.83
CA GLY A 24 -9.51 -1.34 6.35
C GLY A 24 -8.26 -2.03 6.90
N LEU A 25 -7.14 -1.97 6.17
CA LEU A 25 -5.84 -2.48 6.63
C LEU A 25 -5.40 -1.80 7.93
N LEU A 26 -5.45 -0.46 7.99
CA LEU A 26 -5.11 0.28 9.20
C LEU A 26 -5.98 -0.11 10.39
N LYS A 27 -7.28 -0.37 10.17
CA LYS A 27 -8.19 -0.82 11.23
C LYS A 27 -7.83 -2.20 11.76
N ILE A 28 -7.57 -3.16 10.88
CA ILE A 28 -7.12 -4.51 11.27
C ILE A 28 -5.84 -4.41 12.09
N GLY A 29 -4.83 -3.72 11.56
CA GLY A 29 -3.56 -3.57 12.24
C GLY A 29 -3.70 -2.90 13.61
N LYS A 30 -4.57 -1.89 13.73
CA LYS A 30 -4.86 -1.25 15.00
C LYS A 30 -5.49 -2.23 16.01
N ILE A 31 -6.49 -3.01 15.60
CA ILE A 31 -7.14 -4.01 16.48
C ILE A 31 -6.10 -5.01 17.00
N ILE A 32 -5.22 -5.51 16.11
CA ILE A 32 -4.19 -6.47 16.47
C ILE A 32 -3.14 -5.83 17.39
N ASN A 33 -2.70 -4.62 17.04
CA ASN A 33 -1.69 -3.90 17.81
C ASN A 33 -2.19 -3.56 19.23
N ASP A 34 -3.42 -3.04 19.35
CA ASP A 34 -4.03 -2.70 20.65
C ASP A 34 -4.16 -3.95 21.55
N LYS A 35 -4.35 -5.14 20.95
CA LYS A 35 -4.49 -6.38 21.68
C LYS A 35 -3.14 -7.00 22.12
N TYR A 36 -2.14 -7.00 21.21
CA TYR A 36 -0.93 -7.79 21.39
C TYR A 36 0.35 -6.97 21.61
N PHE A 37 0.42 -5.74 21.07
CA PHE A 37 1.66 -4.95 21.01
C PHE A 37 1.57 -3.57 21.70
N LYS A 38 0.60 -3.30 22.48
CA LYS A 38 0.19 -2.05 23.19
C LYS A 38 1.16 -0.85 23.19
N GLU A 39 2.47 -1.09 23.14
CA GLU A 39 3.52 -0.08 23.22
C GLU A 39 3.78 0.67 21.91
N TYR A 40 3.41 0.08 20.76
CA TYR A 40 3.74 0.60 19.44
C TYR A 40 2.52 1.21 18.72
N ASN A 41 1.85 2.16 19.38
CA ASN A 41 0.63 2.77 18.82
C ASN A 41 0.94 3.79 17.71
N TYR A 42 1.64 3.35 16.65
CA TYR A 42 1.90 4.13 15.44
C TYR A 42 1.20 3.51 14.25
N HIS A 43 0.60 4.35 13.41
CA HIS A 43 -0.12 3.90 12.21
C HIS A 43 0.78 3.12 11.23
N PHE A 44 2.07 3.44 11.17
CA PHE A 44 3.04 2.70 10.38
C PHE A 44 3.08 1.21 10.79
N PHE A 45 3.22 0.92 12.08
CA PHE A 45 3.21 -0.46 12.58
C PHE A 45 1.87 -1.15 12.36
N ASN A 46 0.76 -0.41 12.51
CA ASN A 46 -0.58 -0.95 12.24
C ASN A 46 -0.69 -1.41 10.78
N LEU A 47 -0.25 -0.59 9.84
CA LEU A 47 -0.29 -0.93 8.42
C LEU A 47 0.61 -2.13 8.11
N SER A 48 1.84 -2.15 8.64
CA SER A 48 2.80 -3.23 8.42
C SER A 48 2.30 -4.58 8.97
N ILE A 49 1.75 -4.59 10.19
CA ILE A 49 1.19 -5.81 10.81
C ILE A 49 0.02 -6.34 9.98
N ALA A 50 -0.91 -5.47 9.57
CA ALA A 50 -2.05 -5.89 8.77
C ALA A 50 -1.62 -6.44 7.40
N SER A 51 -0.72 -5.74 6.71
CA SER A 51 -0.20 -6.16 5.41
C SER A 51 0.47 -7.52 5.50
N LEU A 52 1.31 -7.73 6.52
CA LEU A 52 1.98 -9.01 6.74
C LEU A 52 0.97 -10.15 6.99
N ILE A 53 0.01 -9.95 7.89
CA ILE A 53 -0.97 -11.00 8.24
C ILE A 53 -1.84 -11.34 7.04
N ILE A 54 -2.33 -10.35 6.31
CA ILE A 54 -3.16 -10.60 5.12
C ILE A 54 -2.36 -11.32 4.03
N SER A 55 -1.10 -10.92 3.81
CA SER A 55 -0.23 -11.62 2.85
C SER A 55 0.03 -13.07 3.25
N GLN A 56 0.19 -13.35 4.55
CA GLN A 56 0.32 -14.73 5.05
C GLN A 56 -0.96 -15.54 4.81
N ILE A 57 -2.14 -14.96 5.06
CA ILE A 57 -3.42 -15.63 4.79
C ILE A 57 -3.54 -15.95 3.29
N LEU A 58 -3.18 -15.00 2.41
CA LEU A 58 -3.19 -15.21 0.97
C LEU A 58 -2.19 -16.30 0.54
N LEU A 59 -0.97 -16.30 1.11
CA LEU A 59 0.02 -17.34 0.84
C LEU A 59 -0.50 -18.72 1.25
N LEU A 60 -1.07 -18.86 2.44
CA LEU A 60 -1.66 -20.12 2.89
C LEU A 60 -2.82 -20.54 1.99
N SER A 61 -3.63 -19.60 1.52
CA SER A 61 -4.75 -19.92 0.62
C SER A 61 -4.30 -20.45 -0.74
N LEU A 62 -3.11 -20.08 -1.22
CA LEU A 62 -2.50 -20.69 -2.41
C LEU A 62 -2.13 -22.16 -2.16
N ILE A 63 -1.58 -22.47 -0.98
CA ILE A 63 -1.20 -23.83 -0.60
C ILE A 63 -2.43 -24.74 -0.53
N PHE A 64 -3.57 -24.21 -0.07
CA PHE A 64 -4.83 -24.95 0.04
C PHE A 64 -5.71 -24.85 -1.21
N GLU A 65 -5.24 -24.24 -2.29
CA GLU A 65 -5.96 -24.08 -3.57
C GLU A 65 -7.30 -23.32 -3.48
N ILE A 66 -7.45 -22.48 -2.46
CA ILE A 66 -8.66 -21.65 -2.19
C ILE A 66 -8.37 -20.16 -2.34
N PHE A 67 -7.37 -19.78 -3.14
CA PHE A 67 -6.88 -18.42 -3.24
C PHE A 67 -7.96 -17.42 -3.66
N ASN A 68 -8.72 -17.73 -4.70
CA ASN A 68 -9.72 -16.82 -5.25
C ASN A 68 -10.83 -16.51 -4.24
N GLU A 69 -11.34 -17.51 -3.55
CA GLU A 69 -12.38 -17.38 -2.52
C GLU A 69 -11.89 -16.48 -1.38
N VAL A 70 -10.64 -16.70 -0.96
CA VAL A 70 -10.01 -15.92 0.11
C VAL A 70 -9.78 -14.46 -0.33
N VAL A 71 -9.33 -14.21 -1.57
CA VAL A 71 -9.19 -12.85 -2.11
C VAL A 71 -10.53 -12.12 -2.12
N ILE A 72 -11.60 -12.77 -2.58
CA ILE A 72 -12.94 -12.22 -2.60
C ILE A 72 -13.39 -11.85 -1.17
N LEU A 73 -13.28 -12.80 -0.24
CA LEU A 73 -13.67 -12.61 1.15
C LEU A 73 -12.91 -11.45 1.82
N LEU A 74 -11.59 -11.44 1.68
CA LEU A 74 -10.74 -10.39 2.24
C LEU A 74 -11.03 -9.03 1.61
N SER A 75 -11.29 -8.96 0.31
CA SER A 75 -11.62 -7.71 -0.37
C SER A 75 -12.88 -7.08 0.21
N TYR A 76 -13.96 -7.84 0.34
CA TYR A 76 -15.20 -7.35 0.94
C TYR A 76 -15.04 -7.03 2.43
N PHE A 77 -14.31 -7.85 3.17
CA PHE A 77 -14.03 -7.61 4.58
C PHE A 77 -13.25 -6.30 4.80
N LEU A 78 -12.23 -6.04 3.98
CA LEU A 78 -11.47 -4.80 4.03
C LEU A 78 -12.33 -3.58 3.67
N ILE A 79 -13.21 -3.70 2.66
CA ILE A 79 -14.14 -2.63 2.30
C ILE A 79 -15.08 -2.34 3.48
N LEU A 80 -15.68 -3.37 4.08
CA LEU A 80 -16.57 -3.20 5.22
C LEU A 80 -15.87 -2.50 6.38
N LEU A 81 -14.70 -2.97 6.78
CA LEU A 81 -13.93 -2.35 7.85
C LEU A 81 -13.46 -0.93 7.49
N GLY A 82 -13.11 -0.70 6.23
CA GLY A 82 -12.70 0.62 5.74
C GLY A 82 -13.83 1.63 5.82
N ILE A 83 -15.04 1.25 5.43
CA ILE A 83 -16.24 2.10 5.52
C ILE A 83 -16.59 2.39 6.99
N LEU A 84 -16.56 1.38 7.85
CA LEU A 84 -16.84 1.54 9.28
C LEU A 84 -15.79 2.40 10.02
N ASN A 85 -14.58 2.50 9.47
CA ASN A 85 -13.48 3.29 10.03
C ASN A 85 -13.27 4.61 9.30
N PHE A 86 -14.19 5.03 8.44
CA PHE A 86 -14.03 6.17 7.53
C PHE A 86 -13.99 7.52 8.26
N ASN A 87 -13.08 7.64 9.24
CA ASN A 87 -12.67 8.90 9.85
C ASN A 87 -11.39 9.41 9.16
N LEU A 88 -11.31 9.27 7.82
CA LEU A 88 -10.15 9.68 7.02
C LEU A 88 -9.75 11.14 7.28
N ILE A 89 -10.70 12.02 7.48
CA ILE A 89 -10.42 13.42 7.80
C ILE A 89 -9.67 13.54 9.13
N LYS A 90 -10.02 12.72 10.12
CA LYS A 90 -9.34 12.69 11.42
C LYS A 90 -7.95 12.07 11.32
N GLU A 91 -7.83 10.98 10.58
CA GLU A 91 -6.55 10.32 10.28
C GLU A 91 -5.65 11.24 9.46
N PHE A 92 -6.17 11.93 8.44
CA PHE A 92 -5.43 12.90 7.65
C PHE A 92 -4.95 14.12 8.48
N LYS A 93 -5.77 14.62 9.41
CA LYS A 93 -5.34 15.64 10.36
C LYS A 93 -4.22 15.17 11.26
N ILE A 94 -4.26 13.91 11.70
CA ILE A 94 -3.18 13.31 12.51
C ILE A 94 -1.89 13.20 11.69
N LEU A 95 -2.00 12.90 10.39
CA LEU A 95 -0.87 12.82 9.46
C LEU A 95 -0.25 14.20 9.18
N THR A 96 -1.06 15.20 8.97
CA THR A 96 -0.59 16.54 8.57
C THR A 96 -0.17 17.44 9.74
N ASN A 97 -0.76 17.27 10.92
CA ASN A 97 -0.49 18.09 12.10
C ASN A 97 0.99 18.23 12.46
N PRO A 98 1.83 17.19 12.48
CA PRO A 98 3.26 17.33 12.79
C PRO A 98 4.00 18.17 11.76
N LEU A 99 3.64 18.04 10.47
CA LEU A 99 4.22 18.81 9.38
C LEU A 99 3.82 20.30 9.45
N ILE A 100 2.54 20.56 9.74
CA ILE A 100 2.00 21.93 9.83
C ILE A 100 2.60 22.67 11.02
N LYS A 101 2.87 22.00 12.12
CA LYS A 101 3.43 22.60 13.35
C LYS A 101 4.94 22.84 13.27
N ASN A 102 5.63 22.38 12.24
CA ASN A 102 7.05 22.63 12.08
C ASN A 102 7.31 24.12 11.83
N LYS A 103 8.22 24.73 12.60
CA LYS A 103 8.56 26.15 12.50
C LYS A 103 9.42 26.49 11.28
N ASN A 104 10.12 25.51 10.71
CA ASN A 104 10.94 25.71 9.53
C ASN A 104 10.07 25.70 8.27
N ILE A 105 9.82 26.88 7.71
CA ILE A 105 8.96 27.10 6.55
C ILE A 105 9.49 26.36 5.31
N LEU A 106 10.79 26.41 5.04
CA LEU A 106 11.40 25.76 3.88
C LEU A 106 11.25 24.22 3.98
N PHE A 107 11.53 23.67 5.15
CA PHE A 107 11.32 22.23 5.39
C PHE A 107 9.86 21.82 5.15
N LYS A 108 8.92 22.57 5.69
CA LYS A 108 7.49 22.31 5.54
C LYS A 108 7.07 22.26 4.08
N TYR A 109 7.44 23.28 3.30
CA TYR A 109 7.04 23.35 1.89
C TYR A 109 7.75 22.29 1.03
N SER A 110 9.04 22.03 1.25
CA SER A 110 9.75 20.98 0.50
C SER A 110 9.15 19.60 0.74
N VAL A 111 8.78 19.28 1.97
CA VAL A 111 8.11 18.01 2.29
C VAL A 111 6.71 17.93 1.66
N ILE A 112 5.93 19.01 1.72
CA ILE A 112 4.60 19.04 1.10
C ILE A 112 4.70 18.87 -0.43
N ILE A 113 5.62 19.57 -1.09
CA ILE A 113 5.82 19.48 -2.54
C ILE A 113 6.24 18.03 -2.91
N ALA A 114 7.19 17.46 -2.17
CA ALA A 114 7.62 16.09 -2.41
C ALA A 114 6.47 15.08 -2.26
N PHE A 115 5.65 15.20 -1.22
CA PHE A 115 4.50 14.32 -1.05
C PHE A 115 3.43 14.51 -2.12
N LEU A 116 3.16 15.74 -2.55
CA LEU A 116 2.25 15.98 -3.67
C LEU A 116 2.76 15.33 -4.95
N SER A 117 4.07 15.44 -5.24
CA SER A 117 4.68 14.78 -6.38
C SER A 117 4.55 13.25 -6.29
N PHE A 118 4.80 12.67 -5.11
CA PHE A 118 4.64 11.22 -4.90
C PHE A 118 3.19 10.75 -5.04
N ILE A 119 2.23 11.55 -4.56
CA ILE A 119 0.80 11.25 -4.75
C ILE A 119 0.45 11.23 -6.23
N LEU A 120 0.89 12.22 -7.01
CA LEU A 120 0.64 12.27 -8.44
C LEU A 120 1.27 11.07 -9.17
N ILE A 121 2.48 10.68 -8.81
CA ILE A 121 3.17 9.52 -9.39
C ILE A 121 2.44 8.21 -9.01
N SER A 122 2.04 8.05 -7.75
CA SER A 122 1.38 6.82 -7.28
C SER A 122 -0.04 6.62 -7.82
N LEU A 123 -0.69 7.71 -8.24
CA LEU A 123 -2.01 7.68 -8.88
C LEU A 123 -1.92 7.55 -10.40
N GLY A 124 -0.72 7.66 -10.98
CA GLY A 124 -0.47 7.42 -12.38
C GLY A 124 -0.66 5.95 -12.77
N PRO A 125 -0.94 5.67 -14.04
CA PRO A 125 -0.99 4.30 -14.51
C PRO A 125 0.38 3.63 -14.40
N PRO A 126 0.46 2.32 -14.11
CA PRO A 126 1.71 1.58 -14.12
C PRO A 126 2.28 1.56 -15.55
N SER A 127 3.46 2.13 -15.73
CA SER A 127 4.09 2.27 -17.06
C SER A 127 5.40 1.49 -17.20
N MET A 128 5.92 0.93 -16.12
CA MET A 128 7.18 0.18 -16.14
C MET A 128 6.93 -1.26 -16.62
N SER A 129 7.84 -1.77 -17.46
CA SER A 129 7.77 -3.15 -17.97
C SER A 129 7.72 -4.18 -16.85
N ASP A 130 8.59 -4.06 -15.84
CA ASP A 130 8.60 -4.95 -14.67
C ASP A 130 7.27 -4.90 -13.91
N ALA A 131 6.68 -3.70 -13.78
CA ALA A 131 5.40 -3.55 -13.12
C ALA A 131 4.30 -4.31 -13.86
N LEU A 132 4.27 -4.24 -15.18
CA LEU A 132 3.27 -4.92 -16.00
C LEU A 132 3.54 -6.41 -16.12
N ASP A 133 4.82 -6.82 -16.21
CA ASP A 133 5.20 -8.22 -16.39
C ASP A 133 4.88 -9.02 -15.13
N TYR A 134 5.57 -8.83 -14.01
CA TYR A 134 5.36 -9.73 -12.87
C TYR A 134 4.63 -9.13 -11.69
N HIS A 135 4.79 -7.82 -11.38
CA HIS A 135 4.10 -7.22 -10.22
C HIS A 135 2.58 -7.13 -10.38
N PHE A 136 2.08 -7.01 -11.62
CA PHE A 136 0.66 -7.15 -11.96
C PHE A 136 0.36 -8.48 -12.65
N GLY A 137 1.29 -8.97 -13.48
CA GLY A 137 1.10 -10.19 -14.23
C GLY A 137 0.90 -11.40 -13.32
N VAL A 138 1.73 -11.56 -12.28
CA VAL A 138 1.59 -12.69 -11.33
C VAL A 138 0.27 -12.62 -10.57
N PRO A 139 -0.13 -11.51 -9.93
CA PRO A 139 -1.44 -11.42 -9.29
C PRO A 139 -2.61 -11.68 -10.25
N LEU A 140 -2.54 -11.19 -11.48
CA LEU A 140 -3.57 -11.46 -12.49
C LEU A 140 -3.61 -12.94 -12.88
N TYR A 141 -2.44 -13.59 -12.98
CA TYR A 141 -2.37 -15.02 -13.23
C TYR A 141 -3.00 -15.81 -12.06
N LEU A 142 -2.67 -15.46 -10.83
CA LEU A 142 -3.23 -16.06 -9.63
C LEU A 142 -4.76 -15.92 -9.58
N LEU A 143 -5.28 -14.73 -9.89
CA LEU A 143 -6.73 -14.48 -9.94
C LEU A 143 -7.45 -15.27 -11.05
N ARG A 144 -6.73 -15.69 -12.11
CA ARG A 144 -7.30 -16.48 -13.21
C ARG A 144 -7.24 -17.97 -12.93
N HIS A 145 -6.16 -18.43 -12.34
CA HIS A 145 -5.80 -19.84 -12.28
C HIS A 145 -5.81 -20.42 -10.87
N SER A 146 -5.78 -19.57 -9.81
CA SER A 146 -5.71 -19.96 -8.39
C SER A 146 -4.43 -20.69 -7.98
N PHE A 147 -3.43 -20.76 -8.86
CA PHE A 147 -2.12 -21.37 -8.59
C PHE A 147 -0.99 -20.57 -9.25
N LEU A 148 0.23 -20.79 -8.79
CA LEU A 148 1.42 -20.12 -9.33
C LEU A 148 1.77 -20.64 -10.73
N PRO A 149 2.25 -19.76 -11.63
CA PRO A 149 2.78 -20.20 -12.91
C PRO A 149 3.99 -21.11 -12.70
N SER A 150 4.12 -22.14 -13.54
CA SER A 150 5.32 -22.98 -13.51
C SER A 150 6.54 -22.19 -13.98
N HIS A 151 7.69 -22.47 -13.40
CA HIS A 151 8.97 -21.83 -13.75
C HIS A 151 9.33 -22.00 -15.24
N GLU A 152 8.93 -23.12 -15.84
CA GLU A 152 9.15 -23.40 -17.26
C GLU A 152 8.34 -22.48 -18.19
N ILE A 153 7.16 -22.06 -17.75
CA ILE A 153 6.26 -21.22 -18.53
C ILE A 153 6.62 -19.74 -18.36
N TRP A 154 6.99 -19.35 -17.13
CA TRP A 154 7.24 -17.95 -16.81
C TRP A 154 8.26 -17.80 -15.67
N LEU A 155 9.49 -17.47 -16.06
CA LEU A 155 10.60 -17.33 -15.12
C LEU A 155 10.28 -16.35 -13.97
N HIS A 156 9.74 -15.18 -14.29
CA HIS A 156 9.42 -14.14 -13.32
C HIS A 156 8.24 -14.52 -12.40
N GLY A 157 7.42 -15.47 -12.79
CA GLY A 157 6.32 -15.97 -11.97
C GLY A 157 6.76 -16.62 -10.65
N SER A 158 8.02 -17.07 -10.58
CA SER A 158 8.62 -17.62 -9.35
C SER A 158 9.18 -16.54 -8.41
N LEU A 159 9.25 -15.28 -8.85
CA LEU A 159 9.79 -14.15 -8.09
C LEU A 159 8.70 -13.39 -7.30
N PHE A 160 7.52 -13.96 -7.14
CA PHE A 160 6.46 -13.29 -6.40
C PHE A 160 6.77 -13.15 -4.92
N GLY A 161 6.29 -12.07 -4.32
CA GLY A 161 6.42 -11.80 -2.89
C GLY A 161 5.09 -11.41 -2.24
N TYR A 162 5.15 -10.98 -1.01
CA TYR A 162 3.96 -10.56 -0.26
C TYR A 162 3.25 -9.36 -0.88
N GLY A 163 3.99 -8.51 -1.58
CA GLY A 163 3.44 -7.36 -2.29
C GLY A 163 2.50 -7.76 -3.41
N GLU A 164 2.90 -8.72 -4.22
CA GLU A 164 2.10 -9.25 -5.32
C GLU A 164 0.82 -9.93 -4.82
N LEU A 165 0.90 -10.65 -3.69
CA LEU A 165 -0.28 -11.23 -3.05
C LEU A 165 -1.27 -10.13 -2.61
N LEU A 166 -0.79 -9.03 -2.00
CA LEU A 166 -1.64 -7.90 -1.63
C LEU A 166 -2.21 -7.19 -2.87
N ALA A 167 -1.42 -7.06 -3.94
CA ALA A 167 -1.88 -6.45 -5.19
C ALA A 167 -3.08 -7.19 -5.78
N SER A 168 -3.21 -8.51 -5.57
CA SER A 168 -4.34 -9.30 -6.04
C SER A 168 -5.69 -8.79 -5.50
N ILE A 169 -5.73 -8.27 -4.27
CA ILE A 169 -6.94 -7.67 -3.67
C ILE A 169 -7.37 -6.42 -4.46
N GLY A 170 -6.42 -5.54 -4.75
CA GLY A 170 -6.68 -4.34 -5.54
C GLY A 170 -7.11 -4.68 -6.97
N LEU A 171 -6.40 -5.59 -7.62
CA LEU A 171 -6.71 -6.02 -8.99
C LEU A 171 -8.06 -6.73 -9.10
N TYR A 172 -8.44 -7.53 -8.11
CA TYR A 172 -9.78 -8.13 -8.04
C TYR A 172 -10.88 -7.05 -8.05
N LEU A 173 -10.66 -5.95 -7.33
CA LEU A 173 -11.56 -4.79 -7.29
C LEU A 173 -11.30 -3.78 -8.41
N LYS A 174 -10.43 -4.10 -9.38
CA LYS A 174 -10.06 -3.24 -10.51
C LYS A 174 -9.42 -1.91 -10.09
N THR A 175 -8.67 -1.92 -9.00
CA THR A 175 -7.91 -0.78 -8.49
C THR A 175 -6.42 -1.06 -8.64
N ASP A 176 -5.87 -0.82 -9.82
CA ASP A 176 -4.45 -0.98 -10.14
C ASP A 176 -3.54 -0.07 -9.30
N ASN A 177 -4.06 1.07 -8.85
CA ASN A 177 -3.33 2.01 -7.98
C ASN A 177 -3.25 1.58 -6.50
N PHE A 178 -3.92 0.50 -6.09
CA PHE A 178 -3.97 0.11 -4.68
C PHE A 178 -2.57 -0.14 -4.11
N PHE A 179 -1.74 -0.88 -4.82
CA PHE A 179 -0.45 -1.28 -4.30
C PHE A 179 0.55 -0.12 -4.26
N THR A 180 0.62 0.69 -5.31
CA THR A 180 1.47 1.90 -5.34
C THR A 180 1.05 2.90 -4.27
N PHE A 181 -0.26 3.06 -4.06
CA PHE A 181 -0.77 3.92 -3.00
C PHE A 181 -0.49 3.36 -1.60
N LEU A 182 -0.52 2.04 -1.41
CA LEU A 182 -0.15 1.39 -0.15
C LEU A 182 1.32 1.65 0.20
N GLN A 183 2.23 1.58 -0.79
CA GLN A 183 3.64 1.92 -0.61
C GLN A 183 3.82 3.39 -0.24
N LEU A 184 3.16 4.31 -0.93
CA LEU A 184 3.16 5.73 -0.59
C LEU A 184 2.64 5.98 0.82
N LEU A 185 1.52 5.37 1.18
CA LEU A 185 0.94 5.50 2.52
C LEU A 185 1.92 4.99 3.60
N SER A 186 2.58 3.86 3.35
CA SER A 186 3.61 3.33 4.24
C SER A 186 4.74 4.32 4.47
N LEU A 187 5.23 4.97 3.40
CA LEU A 187 6.25 6.01 3.48
C LEU A 187 5.78 7.23 4.28
N ILE A 188 4.56 7.72 4.02
CA ILE A 188 3.97 8.86 4.75
C ILE A 188 3.86 8.53 6.24
N LEU A 189 3.39 7.35 6.60
CA LEU A 189 3.25 6.92 7.98
C LEU A 189 4.60 6.72 8.67
N PHE A 190 5.60 6.24 7.94
CA PHE A 190 6.97 6.15 8.43
C PHE A 190 7.55 7.53 8.74
N PHE A 191 7.37 8.52 7.86
CA PHE A 191 7.78 9.90 8.16
C PHE A 191 7.04 10.47 9.37
N GLN A 192 5.75 10.22 9.50
CA GLN A 192 5.01 10.62 10.69
C GLN A 192 5.60 10.03 11.98
N TYR A 193 6.00 8.76 11.93
CA TYR A 193 6.70 8.10 13.03
C TYR A 193 8.03 8.80 13.35
N LEU A 194 8.86 9.07 12.34
CA LEU A 194 10.15 9.75 12.51
C LEU A 194 9.97 11.14 13.12
N ILE A 195 9.01 11.95 12.63
CA ILE A 195 8.73 13.30 13.13
C ILE A 195 8.29 13.28 14.60
N LYS A 196 7.55 12.26 15.01
CA LYS A 196 7.14 12.12 16.41
C LYS A 196 8.27 11.67 17.32
N LYS A 197 9.20 10.86 16.83
CA LYS A 197 10.28 10.25 17.61
C LYS A 197 11.52 11.14 17.69
N GLU A 198 11.89 11.82 16.61
CA GLU A 198 13.10 12.64 16.54
C GLU A 198 12.79 14.08 16.98
N LYS A 199 13.40 14.52 18.07
CA LYS A 199 13.25 15.88 18.60
C LYS A 199 14.19 16.88 17.92
N ASN A 200 15.33 16.43 17.40
CA ASN A 200 16.31 17.29 16.73
C ASN A 200 15.86 17.58 15.30
N GLN A 201 15.41 18.80 15.07
CA GLN A 201 14.84 19.26 13.79
C GLN A 201 15.86 19.22 12.64
N THR A 202 17.13 19.54 12.92
CA THR A 202 18.20 19.51 11.90
C THR A 202 18.45 18.07 11.43
N LYS A 203 18.57 17.15 12.38
CA LYS A 203 18.74 15.72 12.08
C LYS A 203 17.55 15.17 11.30
N LEU A 204 16.34 15.51 11.73
CA LEU A 204 15.11 15.13 11.04
C LEU A 204 15.08 15.65 9.60
N PHE A 205 15.48 16.92 9.37
CA PHE A 205 15.56 17.50 8.04
C PHE A 205 16.49 16.69 7.13
N PHE A 206 17.70 16.40 7.57
CA PHE A 206 18.65 15.61 6.78
C PHE A 206 18.11 14.20 6.46
N VAL A 207 17.54 13.49 7.45
CA VAL A 207 16.98 12.16 7.23
C VAL A 207 15.85 12.19 6.21
N VAL A 208 14.90 13.12 6.35
CA VAL A 208 13.78 13.25 5.40
C VAL A 208 14.28 13.65 4.02
N PHE A 209 15.23 14.60 3.94
CA PHE A 209 15.82 15.05 2.70
C PHE A 209 16.51 13.89 1.95
N PHE A 210 17.36 13.11 2.63
CA PHE A 210 18.02 11.95 2.01
C PHE A 210 17.02 10.90 1.50
N ILE A 211 15.97 10.62 2.28
CA ILE A 211 14.95 9.64 1.86
C ILE A 211 14.20 10.16 0.63
N VAL A 212 13.73 11.41 0.66
CA VAL A 212 12.93 12.00 -0.43
C VAL A 212 13.75 12.24 -1.70
N SER A 213 15.04 12.57 -1.57
CA SER A 213 15.94 12.75 -2.73
C SER A 213 16.52 11.46 -3.28
N SER A 214 16.27 10.32 -2.62
CA SER A 214 16.78 9.03 -3.06
C SER A 214 16.11 8.58 -4.36
N PRO A 215 16.88 8.34 -5.45
CA PRO A 215 16.33 7.79 -6.69
C PRO A 215 15.64 6.43 -6.49
N VAL A 216 16.11 5.64 -5.52
CA VAL A 216 15.53 4.35 -5.17
C VAL A 216 14.12 4.52 -4.63
N ILE A 217 13.88 5.49 -3.76
CA ILE A 217 12.54 5.76 -3.21
C ILE A 217 11.60 6.25 -4.31
N LEU A 218 12.07 7.15 -5.19
CA LEU A 218 11.29 7.59 -6.35
C LEU A 218 10.92 6.41 -7.24
N PHE A 219 11.87 5.52 -7.51
CA PHE A 219 11.66 4.34 -8.32
C PHE A 219 10.66 3.35 -7.66
N LEU A 220 10.75 3.14 -6.35
CA LEU A 220 9.83 2.26 -5.61
C LEU A 220 8.39 2.80 -5.58
N ILE A 221 8.21 4.13 -5.52
CA ILE A 221 6.88 4.75 -5.50
C ILE A 221 6.28 4.84 -6.91
N SER A 222 7.09 4.92 -7.95
CA SER A 222 6.62 5.07 -9.33
C SER A 222 6.08 3.80 -9.97
N GLY A 223 6.26 2.65 -9.34
CA GLY A 223 5.75 1.36 -9.82
C GLY A 223 5.41 0.41 -8.68
N PRO A 224 4.48 -0.51 -8.86
CA PRO A 224 4.25 -1.58 -7.91
C PRO A 224 5.48 -2.48 -7.88
N LYS A 225 6.19 -2.47 -6.77
CA LYS A 225 7.33 -3.35 -6.53
C LYS A 225 7.21 -3.94 -5.14
N SER A 226 7.46 -5.24 -5.03
CA SER A 226 7.66 -5.88 -3.74
C SER A 226 8.97 -5.36 -3.13
N LEU A 227 8.90 -4.86 -1.94
CA LEU A 227 10.05 -4.60 -1.10
C LEU A 227 10.53 -5.91 -0.48
#